data_c77f18e7118efe7572e6903d69cf0a48
#
_entry.id   c77f18e7118efe7572e6903d69cf0a48
#
_cell.length_a   1.000
_cell.length_b   1.000
_cell.length_c   1.000
_cell.angle_alpha   90.00
_cell.angle_beta   90.00
_cell.angle_gamma   90.00
#
_symmetry.space_group_name_H-M   'P 1'
#
loop_
_entity.id
_entity.type
_entity.pdbx_description
1 polymer ?
#
loop_
_entity_poly.entity_id
_entity_poly.type
_entity_poly.pdbx_seq_one_letter_code
_entity_poly.pdbx_strand_id
1 'polypeptide(L)'
;MEPVVSQPDVVSKPAKLAYSVGHVLNDLTASMWFSYLLVFYHRIVNFTNASSGYLLLIGQIADALATTFIGFESDRTRTGLFGYGRRKTWHLIGVICVVGSFPFCFNLCIDCANSDLWAQFIYYAMFIVIFQFGWSCSQITHLSMINELTHKEGERVALNSFRYAWTVASNIFVYAIASVLLGVHSGNDKTDITPADAHIFRTLTFTVVGIGLFCMIMFHIGLKESTLPAEETEHRLQLSLTASGKLKRMTWKKFLLEKEFYQCALIWMFTRVILNVTQVE
;
A
#
# COMPACT_ATOMS: atom_id res chain seq x y z
N MET A 1 -34.16 -21.93 13.23
CA MET A 1 -33.78 -21.02 12.14
C MET A 1 -33.17 -19.79 12.78
N GLU A 2 -31.86 -19.76 12.89
CA GLU A 2 -31.17 -18.54 13.34
C GLU A 2 -31.27 -17.47 12.22
N PRO A 3 -31.44 -16.19 12.59
CA PRO A 3 -31.55 -15.13 11.59
C PRO A 3 -30.25 -15.06 10.78
N VAL A 4 -30.39 -15.22 9.49
CA VAL A 4 -29.31 -14.90 8.53
C VAL A 4 -28.97 -13.44 8.76
N VAL A 5 -27.82 -13.17 9.40
CA VAL A 5 -27.29 -11.82 9.51
C VAL A 5 -26.92 -11.40 8.07
N SER A 6 -27.87 -10.83 7.37
CA SER A 6 -27.64 -10.23 6.08
C SER A 6 -26.70 -9.06 6.30
N GLN A 7 -25.58 -9.03 5.57
CA GLN A 7 -24.75 -7.82 5.52
C GLN A 7 -25.66 -6.63 5.13
N PRO A 8 -25.46 -5.47 5.76
CA PRO A 8 -26.31 -4.34 5.49
C PRO A 8 -26.25 -3.99 4.00
N ASP A 9 -27.42 -3.86 3.40
CA ASP A 9 -27.58 -3.55 1.99
C ASP A 9 -26.88 -2.23 1.58
N VAL A 10 -26.65 -1.35 2.55
CA VAL A 10 -26.00 -0.05 2.37
C VAL A 10 -24.97 0.13 3.49
N VAL A 11 -23.72 0.39 3.11
CA VAL A 11 -22.65 0.72 4.07
C VAL A 11 -22.94 2.10 4.68
N SER A 12 -22.87 2.21 5.99
CA SER A 12 -23.11 3.49 6.67
C SER A 12 -22.11 4.58 6.24
N LYS A 13 -22.52 5.84 6.23
CA LYS A 13 -21.65 6.96 5.85
C LYS A 13 -20.35 7.02 6.67
N PRO A 14 -20.37 6.86 8.02
CA PRO A 14 -19.12 6.85 8.78
C PRO A 14 -18.21 5.68 8.42
N ALA A 15 -18.76 4.49 8.12
CA ALA A 15 -17.96 3.35 7.68
C ALA A 15 -17.34 3.57 6.30
N LYS A 16 -18.06 4.22 5.36
CA LYS A 16 -17.50 4.63 4.06
C LYS A 16 -16.34 5.59 4.22
N LEU A 17 -16.49 6.60 5.08
CA LEU A 17 -15.44 7.58 5.34
C LEU A 17 -14.24 6.90 6.01
N ALA A 18 -14.47 6.09 7.05
CA ALA A 18 -13.40 5.35 7.71
C ALA A 18 -12.67 4.41 6.75
N TYR A 19 -13.38 3.68 5.89
CA TYR A 19 -12.78 2.85 4.86
C TYR A 19 -11.95 3.68 3.89
N SER A 20 -12.48 4.80 3.40
CA SER A 20 -11.81 5.59 2.36
C SER A 20 -10.45 6.14 2.78
N VAL A 21 -10.28 6.53 4.05
CA VAL A 21 -9.01 7.05 4.58
C VAL A 21 -7.98 5.95 4.89
N GLY A 22 -8.39 4.69 4.90
CA GLY A 22 -7.52 3.54 5.21
C GLY A 22 -6.43 3.24 4.17
N HIS A 23 -6.37 3.96 3.06
CA HIS A 23 -5.32 3.83 2.05
C HIS A 23 -4.40 5.05 1.97
N VAL A 24 -4.69 6.12 2.71
CA VAL A 24 -3.99 7.41 2.60
C VAL A 24 -2.48 7.27 2.89
N LEU A 25 -2.08 6.50 3.90
CA LEU A 25 -0.66 6.27 4.17
C LEU A 25 0.07 5.66 2.96
N ASN A 26 -0.56 4.67 2.33
CA ASN A 26 -0.01 4.02 1.15
C ASN A 26 0.12 4.99 -0.02
N ASP A 27 -0.90 5.81 -0.26
CA ASP A 27 -0.90 6.79 -1.36
C ASP A 27 0.16 7.87 -1.15
N LEU A 28 0.27 8.41 0.07
CA LEU A 28 1.28 9.41 0.42
C LEU A 28 2.71 8.86 0.26
N THR A 29 2.96 7.66 0.77
CA THR A 29 4.28 7.02 0.67
C THR A 29 4.60 6.60 -0.77
N ALA A 30 3.61 6.12 -1.54
CA ALA A 30 3.78 5.79 -2.94
C ALA A 30 4.13 7.03 -3.78
N SER A 31 3.42 8.14 -3.57
CA SER A 31 3.71 9.41 -4.27
C SER A 31 5.14 9.87 -4.03
N MET A 32 5.60 9.79 -2.77
CA MET A 32 6.98 10.14 -2.43
C MET A 32 8.00 9.13 -3.00
N TRP A 33 7.69 7.84 -2.97
CA TRP A 33 8.52 6.76 -3.50
C TRP A 33 8.77 6.92 -5.00
N PHE A 34 7.72 7.04 -5.79
CA PHE A 34 7.87 7.10 -7.25
C PHE A 34 8.46 8.43 -7.75
N SER A 35 8.22 9.53 -7.05
CA SER A 35 8.68 10.85 -7.50
C SER A 35 10.09 11.20 -7.01
N TYR A 36 10.44 10.82 -5.78
CA TYR A 36 11.63 11.37 -5.13
C TYR A 36 12.72 10.34 -4.78
N LEU A 37 12.47 9.03 -4.92
CA LEU A 37 13.44 8.00 -4.55
C LEU A 37 14.77 8.15 -5.28
N LEU A 38 14.72 8.22 -6.61
CA LEU A 38 15.93 8.33 -7.44
C LEU A 38 16.67 9.64 -7.18
N VAL A 39 15.93 10.74 -7.01
CA VAL A 39 16.48 12.05 -6.66
C VAL A 39 17.19 12.00 -5.32
N PHE A 40 16.55 11.42 -4.30
CA PHE A 40 17.15 11.29 -2.97
C PHE A 40 18.45 10.47 -3.00
N TYR A 41 18.44 9.28 -3.59
CA TYR A 41 19.64 8.45 -3.62
C TYR A 41 20.74 9.01 -4.49
N HIS A 42 20.40 9.62 -5.62
CA HIS A 42 21.41 10.18 -6.52
C HIS A 42 21.96 11.52 -6.03
N ARG A 43 21.09 12.47 -5.60
CA ARG A 43 21.49 13.85 -5.27
C ARG A 43 21.84 14.05 -3.79
N ILE A 44 21.19 13.31 -2.87
CA ILE A 44 21.42 13.48 -1.43
C ILE A 44 22.44 12.48 -0.92
N VAL A 45 22.26 11.18 -1.24
CA VAL A 45 23.16 10.11 -0.76
C VAL A 45 24.41 10.00 -1.63
N ASN A 46 24.42 10.63 -2.82
CA ASN A 46 25.51 10.57 -3.81
C ASN A 46 25.77 9.16 -4.39
N PHE A 47 24.74 8.34 -4.49
CA PHE A 47 24.84 7.08 -5.21
C PHE A 47 24.91 7.32 -6.72
N THR A 48 25.55 6.39 -7.43
CA THR A 48 25.49 6.38 -8.90
C THR A 48 24.05 6.17 -9.38
N ASN A 49 23.74 6.59 -10.61
CA ASN A 49 22.43 6.33 -11.22
C ASN A 49 22.10 4.83 -11.25
N ALA A 50 23.12 3.99 -11.51
CA ALA A 50 22.97 2.53 -11.50
C ALA A 50 22.60 2.01 -10.11
N SER A 51 23.30 2.44 -9.05
CA SER A 51 23.00 2.02 -7.67
C SER A 51 21.61 2.46 -7.22
N SER A 52 21.21 3.70 -7.55
CA SER A 52 19.87 4.21 -7.27
C SER A 52 18.80 3.40 -8.01
N GLY A 53 19.04 3.06 -9.27
CA GLY A 53 18.17 2.19 -10.06
C GLY A 53 18.07 0.76 -9.51
N TYR A 54 19.16 0.19 -9.01
CA TYR A 54 19.13 -1.12 -8.34
C TYR A 54 18.29 -1.12 -7.07
N LEU A 55 18.34 -0.07 -6.25
CA LEU A 55 17.47 0.06 -5.07
C LEU A 55 16.00 0.11 -5.46
N LEU A 56 15.65 0.85 -6.52
CA LEU A 56 14.29 0.86 -7.06
C LEU A 56 13.88 -0.54 -7.53
N LEU A 57 14.75 -1.24 -8.27
CA LEU A 57 14.49 -2.59 -8.76
C LEU A 57 14.29 -3.60 -7.61
N ILE A 58 15.13 -3.55 -6.57
CA ILE A 58 14.98 -4.37 -5.36
C ILE A 58 13.61 -4.13 -4.75
N GLY A 59 13.18 -2.86 -4.64
CA GLY A 59 11.85 -2.51 -4.16
C GLY A 59 10.74 -3.13 -4.99
N GLN A 60 10.80 -3.05 -6.32
CA GLN A 60 9.77 -3.62 -7.20
C GLN A 60 9.70 -5.15 -7.11
N ILE A 61 10.85 -5.82 -7.00
CA ILE A 61 10.90 -7.29 -6.81
C ILE A 61 10.30 -7.65 -5.45
N ALA A 62 10.66 -6.93 -4.39
CA ALA A 62 10.12 -7.15 -3.04
C ALA A 62 8.61 -6.96 -3.00
N ASP A 63 8.07 -5.90 -3.65
CA ASP A 63 6.63 -5.66 -3.78
C ASP A 63 5.92 -6.81 -4.50
N ALA A 64 6.44 -7.26 -5.63
CA ALA A 64 5.84 -8.36 -6.41
C ALA A 64 5.75 -9.66 -5.60
N LEU A 65 6.82 -10.01 -4.88
CA LEU A 65 6.86 -11.20 -4.03
C LEU A 65 5.93 -11.04 -2.82
N ALA A 66 5.96 -9.89 -2.16
CA ALA A 66 5.12 -9.60 -1.01
C ALA A 66 3.63 -9.59 -1.36
N THR A 67 3.24 -8.96 -2.47
CA THR A 67 1.87 -8.92 -2.97
C THR A 67 1.30 -10.32 -3.15
N THR A 68 2.06 -11.21 -3.80
CA THR A 68 1.66 -12.60 -4.02
C THR A 68 1.53 -13.36 -2.69
N PHE A 69 2.53 -13.23 -1.81
CA PHE A 69 2.55 -13.89 -0.51
C PHE A 69 1.39 -13.43 0.38
N ILE A 70 1.20 -12.12 0.52
CA ILE A 70 0.14 -11.54 1.37
C ILE A 70 -1.25 -11.88 0.83
N GLY A 71 -1.45 -11.83 -0.48
CA GLY A 71 -2.70 -12.25 -1.11
C GLY A 71 -3.09 -13.65 -0.66
N PHE A 72 -2.15 -14.59 -0.74
CA PHE A 72 -2.37 -15.98 -0.35
C PHE A 72 -2.54 -16.16 1.17
N GLU A 73 -1.66 -15.62 2.00
CA GLU A 73 -1.69 -15.80 3.44
C GLU A 73 -2.86 -15.07 4.12
N SER A 74 -3.22 -13.87 3.66
CA SER A 74 -4.37 -13.15 4.21
C SER A 74 -5.70 -13.84 3.91
N ASP A 75 -5.79 -14.60 2.81
CA ASP A 75 -6.95 -15.44 2.49
C ASP A 75 -7.00 -16.71 3.33
N ARG A 76 -5.86 -17.26 3.72
CA ARG A 76 -5.76 -18.47 4.56
C ARG A 76 -5.95 -18.18 6.05
N THR A 77 -5.72 -16.95 6.47
CA THR A 77 -5.86 -16.54 7.87
C THR A 77 -7.31 -16.69 8.29
N ARG A 78 -7.57 -17.54 9.29
CA ARG A 78 -8.92 -17.88 9.74
C ARG A 78 -9.49 -16.84 10.71
N THR A 79 -8.65 -16.36 11.63
CA THR A 79 -9.04 -15.40 12.67
C THR A 79 -8.01 -14.29 12.77
N GLY A 80 -8.47 -13.05 13.03
CA GLY A 80 -7.57 -11.95 13.35
C GLY A 80 -7.04 -12.06 14.78
N LEU A 81 -5.96 -11.32 15.08
CA LEU A 81 -5.41 -11.20 16.43
C LEU A 81 -6.50 -10.66 17.39
N PHE A 82 -6.74 -11.38 18.48
CA PHE A 82 -7.67 -10.96 19.55
C PHE A 82 -9.08 -10.53 19.09
N GLY A 83 -9.59 -11.11 18.00
CA GLY A 83 -10.90 -10.72 17.47
C GLY A 83 -10.92 -9.39 16.71
N TYR A 84 -9.75 -8.85 16.36
CA TYR A 84 -9.62 -7.56 15.66
C TYR A 84 -10.08 -7.60 14.20
N GLY A 85 -10.26 -8.79 13.63
CA GLY A 85 -10.54 -9.02 12.22
C GLY A 85 -9.30 -9.50 11.46
N ARG A 86 -9.51 -10.42 10.51
CA ARG A 86 -8.39 -11.06 9.79
C ARG A 86 -7.68 -10.09 8.84
N ARG A 87 -8.43 -9.31 8.07
CA ARG A 87 -7.88 -8.33 7.12
C ARG A 87 -7.28 -7.13 7.84
N LYS A 88 -7.97 -6.64 8.87
CA LYS A 88 -7.47 -5.54 9.70
C LYS A 88 -6.17 -5.88 10.42
N THR A 89 -5.98 -7.13 10.83
CA THR A 89 -4.73 -7.57 11.45
C THR A 89 -3.56 -7.47 10.48
N TRP A 90 -3.71 -8.00 9.27
CA TRP A 90 -2.69 -7.89 8.25
C TRP A 90 -2.44 -6.44 7.84
N HIS A 91 -3.51 -5.64 7.71
CA HIS A 91 -3.42 -4.21 7.45
C HIS A 91 -2.59 -3.49 8.52
N LEU A 92 -2.85 -3.77 9.80
CA LEU A 92 -2.10 -3.18 10.92
C LEU A 92 -0.61 -3.57 10.88
N ILE A 93 -0.30 -4.84 10.60
CA ILE A 93 1.08 -5.30 10.41
C ILE A 93 1.75 -4.50 9.28
N GLY A 94 1.05 -4.33 8.16
CA GLY A 94 1.52 -3.51 7.05
C GLY A 94 1.82 -2.07 7.45
N VAL A 95 0.90 -1.43 8.14
CA VAL A 95 1.06 -0.04 8.64
C VAL A 95 2.28 0.07 9.57
N ILE A 96 2.47 -0.87 10.50
CA ILE A 96 3.63 -0.88 11.41
C ILE A 96 4.94 -0.98 10.61
N CYS A 97 4.99 -1.88 9.63
CA CYS A 97 6.15 -2.03 8.76
C CYS A 97 6.44 -0.75 7.97
N VAL A 98 5.42 -0.12 7.37
CA VAL A 98 5.57 1.14 6.61
C VAL A 98 6.07 2.26 7.52
N VAL A 99 5.39 2.50 8.64
CA VAL A 99 5.76 3.57 9.59
C VAL A 99 7.17 3.37 10.16
N GLY A 100 7.55 2.11 10.43
CA GLY A 100 8.85 1.77 10.98
C GLY A 100 10.00 1.79 9.98
N SER A 101 9.75 1.61 8.68
CA SER A 101 10.82 1.50 7.67
C SER A 101 10.91 2.70 6.74
N PHE A 102 9.80 3.31 6.34
CA PHE A 102 9.78 4.40 5.37
C PHE A 102 10.64 5.61 5.78
N PRO A 103 10.68 6.06 7.05
CA PRO A 103 11.59 7.12 7.47
C PRO A 103 13.06 6.82 7.17
N PHE A 104 13.49 5.56 7.25
CA PHE A 104 14.87 5.17 6.96
C PHE A 104 15.18 5.12 5.46
N CYS A 105 14.16 4.99 4.61
CA CYS A 105 14.35 5.04 3.16
C CYS A 105 14.69 6.47 2.65
N PHE A 106 14.24 7.52 3.35
CA PHE A 106 14.40 8.92 2.93
C PHE A 106 15.12 9.80 3.96
N ASN A 107 15.90 9.17 4.84
CA ASN A 107 16.83 9.88 5.74
C ASN A 107 18.25 9.38 5.52
N LEU A 108 19.22 10.20 5.91
CA LEU A 108 20.61 9.76 5.88
C LEU A 108 20.81 8.56 6.80
N CYS A 109 21.66 7.67 6.37
CA CYS A 109 22.02 6.47 7.10
C CYS A 109 22.57 6.82 8.49
N ILE A 110 22.04 6.18 9.54
CA ILE A 110 22.47 6.42 10.92
C ILE A 110 23.87 5.80 11.10
N ASP A 111 24.81 6.59 11.60
CA ASP A 111 26.20 6.21 11.87
C ASP A 111 26.98 5.62 10.67
N CYS A 112 26.48 5.76 9.45
CA CYS A 112 27.17 5.28 8.27
C CYS A 112 27.82 6.38 7.42
N ALA A 113 27.94 7.59 7.88
CA ALA A 113 28.52 8.71 7.12
C ALA A 113 29.97 8.43 6.64
N ASN A 114 30.71 7.60 7.40
CA ASN A 114 32.07 7.18 7.08
C ASN A 114 32.19 5.74 6.59
N SER A 115 31.06 5.09 6.33
CA SER A 115 31.04 3.71 5.86
C SER A 115 31.17 3.63 4.34
N ASP A 116 31.65 2.51 3.84
CA ASP A 116 31.72 2.24 2.41
C ASP A 116 30.33 2.34 1.75
N LEU A 117 30.28 2.78 0.51
CA LEU A 117 29.03 2.92 -0.26
C LEU A 117 28.21 1.64 -0.33
N TRP A 118 28.87 0.46 -0.37
CA TRP A 118 28.18 -0.83 -0.39
C TRP A 118 27.43 -1.12 0.93
N ALA A 119 28.00 -0.69 2.07
CA ALA A 119 27.36 -0.86 3.38
C ALA A 119 26.11 0.03 3.49
N GLN A 120 26.21 1.27 3.02
CA GLN A 120 25.05 2.16 2.92
C GLN A 120 23.98 1.60 1.96
N PHE A 121 24.40 1.02 0.84
CA PHE A 121 23.48 0.37 -0.11
C PHE A 121 22.70 -0.76 0.53
N ILE A 122 23.37 -1.65 1.29
CA ILE A 122 22.69 -2.74 2.01
C ILE A 122 21.73 -2.20 3.06
N TYR A 123 22.13 -1.16 3.80
CA TYR A 123 21.25 -0.50 4.77
C TYR A 123 19.93 -0.05 4.13
N TYR A 124 19.99 0.70 3.03
CA TYR A 124 18.80 1.17 2.36
C TYR A 124 18.00 0.03 1.73
N ALA A 125 18.66 -0.95 1.11
CA ALA A 125 18.00 -2.12 0.53
C ALA A 125 17.15 -2.88 1.56
N MET A 126 17.66 -3.06 2.79
CA MET A 126 16.95 -3.74 3.85
C MET A 126 15.66 -2.98 4.26
N PHE A 127 15.74 -1.67 4.48
CA PHE A 127 14.55 -0.88 4.81
C PHE A 127 13.55 -0.80 3.66
N ILE A 128 14.03 -0.75 2.42
CA ILE A 128 13.20 -0.81 1.21
C ILE A 128 12.40 -2.11 1.17
N VAL A 129 13.03 -3.25 1.42
CA VAL A 129 12.34 -4.55 1.42
C VAL A 129 11.25 -4.60 2.50
N ILE A 130 11.53 -4.11 3.72
CA ILE A 130 10.56 -4.05 4.82
C ILE A 130 9.41 -3.09 4.44
N PHE A 131 9.73 -1.94 3.87
CA PHE A 131 8.74 -0.96 3.41
C PHE A 131 7.82 -1.56 2.36
N GLN A 132 8.36 -2.19 1.32
CA GLN A 132 7.56 -2.79 0.24
C GLN A 132 6.69 -3.93 0.73
N PHE A 133 7.19 -4.76 1.66
CA PHE A 133 6.36 -5.77 2.32
C PHE A 133 5.19 -5.13 3.07
N GLY A 134 5.44 -4.10 3.88
CA GLY A 134 4.41 -3.38 4.62
C GLY A 134 3.39 -2.70 3.71
N TRP A 135 3.88 -2.08 2.64
CA TRP A 135 3.06 -1.39 1.64
C TRP A 135 2.12 -2.36 0.92
N SER A 136 2.63 -3.48 0.41
CA SER A 136 1.83 -4.54 -0.21
C SER A 136 0.81 -5.13 0.77
N CYS A 137 1.23 -5.34 2.03
CA CYS A 137 0.40 -5.91 3.08
C CYS A 137 -0.84 -5.02 3.35
N SER A 138 -0.63 -3.73 3.58
CA SER A 138 -1.74 -2.80 3.82
C SER A 138 -2.60 -2.60 2.57
N GLN A 139 -2.01 -2.54 1.38
CA GLN A 139 -2.75 -2.37 0.12
C GLN A 139 -3.68 -3.54 -0.18
N ILE A 140 -3.15 -4.76 -0.20
CA ILE A 140 -3.92 -5.96 -0.58
C ILE A 140 -5.06 -6.21 0.41
N THR A 141 -4.78 -6.09 1.70
CA THR A 141 -5.79 -6.34 2.73
C THR A 141 -6.86 -5.26 2.75
N HIS A 142 -6.51 -4.00 2.54
CA HIS A 142 -7.48 -2.91 2.42
C HIS A 142 -8.42 -3.11 1.22
N LEU A 143 -7.88 -3.46 0.04
CA LEU A 143 -8.68 -3.73 -1.14
C LEU A 143 -9.61 -4.94 -0.94
N SER A 144 -9.12 -5.98 -0.29
CA SER A 144 -9.90 -7.19 -0.02
C SER A 144 -11.08 -6.96 0.93
N MET A 145 -10.98 -5.96 1.83
CA MET A 145 -12.07 -5.62 2.76
C MET A 145 -13.35 -5.15 2.07
N ILE A 146 -13.28 -4.59 0.86
CA ILE A 146 -14.48 -4.19 0.11
C ILE A 146 -15.46 -5.34 -0.03
N ASN A 147 -14.95 -6.54 -0.31
CA ASN A 147 -15.78 -7.72 -0.50
C ASN A 147 -16.43 -8.20 0.80
N GLU A 148 -15.86 -7.84 1.95
CA GLU A 148 -16.39 -8.17 3.27
C GLU A 148 -17.38 -7.11 3.78
N LEU A 149 -17.25 -5.86 3.29
CA LEU A 149 -18.14 -4.76 3.71
C LEU A 149 -19.48 -4.77 2.99
N THR A 150 -19.52 -5.18 1.71
CA THR A 150 -20.76 -5.19 0.93
C THR A 150 -20.69 -6.13 -0.26
N HIS A 151 -21.84 -6.71 -0.60
CA HIS A 151 -22.03 -7.51 -1.82
C HIS A 151 -22.68 -6.71 -2.95
N LYS A 152 -23.18 -5.50 -2.68
CA LYS A 152 -23.79 -4.65 -3.72
C LYS A 152 -22.73 -3.99 -4.59
N GLU A 153 -22.82 -4.20 -5.88
CA GLU A 153 -21.86 -3.66 -6.86
C GLU A 153 -21.77 -2.13 -6.80
N GLY A 154 -22.91 -1.43 -6.73
CA GLY A 154 -22.94 0.04 -6.61
C GLY A 154 -22.24 0.58 -5.36
N GLU A 155 -22.34 -0.11 -4.22
CA GLU A 155 -21.63 0.25 -2.99
C GLU A 155 -20.13 0.01 -3.11
N ARG A 156 -19.70 -1.08 -3.77
CA ARG A 156 -18.28 -1.36 -4.05
C ARG A 156 -17.66 -0.28 -4.95
N VAL A 157 -18.39 0.13 -5.98
CA VAL A 157 -17.96 1.22 -6.87
C VAL A 157 -17.82 2.52 -6.08
N ALA A 158 -18.80 2.85 -5.22
CA ALA A 158 -18.74 4.04 -4.39
C ALA A 158 -17.53 4.04 -3.44
N LEU A 159 -17.27 2.91 -2.74
CA LEU A 159 -16.12 2.77 -1.84
C LEU A 159 -14.79 2.93 -2.59
N ASN A 160 -14.66 2.34 -3.78
CA ASN A 160 -13.47 2.50 -4.62
C ASN A 160 -13.31 3.94 -5.10
N SER A 161 -14.39 4.62 -5.46
CA SER A 161 -14.36 6.02 -5.91
C SER A 161 -13.90 6.95 -4.78
N PHE A 162 -14.42 6.78 -3.56
CA PHE A 162 -13.94 7.54 -2.40
C PHE A 162 -12.47 7.28 -2.10
N ARG A 163 -12.03 6.03 -2.15
CA ARG A 163 -10.61 5.68 -1.99
C ARG A 163 -9.75 6.37 -3.04
N TYR A 164 -10.17 6.32 -4.31
CA TYR A 164 -9.42 6.95 -5.40
C TYR A 164 -9.35 8.48 -5.28
N ALA A 165 -10.42 9.11 -4.79
CA ALA A 165 -10.39 10.55 -4.50
C ALA A 165 -9.28 10.90 -3.47
N TRP A 166 -9.09 10.07 -2.43
CA TRP A 166 -8.00 10.24 -1.49
C TRP A 166 -6.62 9.98 -2.11
N THR A 167 -6.49 9.04 -3.05
CA THR A 167 -5.26 8.83 -3.82
C THR A 167 -4.85 10.11 -4.56
N VAL A 168 -5.80 10.74 -5.28
CA VAL A 168 -5.54 12.01 -5.99
C VAL A 168 -5.17 13.13 -5.01
N ALA A 169 -5.92 13.27 -3.92
CA ALA A 169 -5.65 14.28 -2.90
C ALA A 169 -4.26 14.08 -2.26
N SER A 170 -3.87 12.84 -1.97
CA SER A 170 -2.56 12.49 -1.41
C SER A 170 -1.42 12.85 -2.36
N ASN A 171 -1.56 12.57 -3.65
CA ASN A 171 -0.57 12.93 -4.66
C ASN A 171 -0.38 14.45 -4.75
N ILE A 172 -1.49 15.21 -4.87
CA ILE A 172 -1.45 16.68 -4.89
C ILE A 172 -0.78 17.22 -3.62
N PHE A 173 -1.12 16.66 -2.47
CA PHE A 173 -0.57 17.08 -1.19
C PHE A 173 0.95 16.88 -1.11
N VAL A 174 1.47 15.70 -1.51
CA VAL A 174 2.91 15.42 -1.50
C VAL A 174 3.65 16.37 -2.43
N TYR A 175 3.15 16.59 -3.64
CA TYR A 175 3.77 17.52 -4.59
C TYR A 175 3.74 18.97 -4.10
N ALA A 176 2.62 19.41 -3.52
CA ALA A 176 2.49 20.76 -2.99
C ALA A 176 3.46 21.01 -1.84
N ILE A 177 3.54 20.09 -0.86
CA ILE A 177 4.48 20.24 0.26
C ILE A 177 5.93 20.17 -0.21
N ALA A 178 6.25 19.21 -1.08
CA ALA A 178 7.60 19.12 -1.62
C ALA A 178 8.01 20.40 -2.36
N SER A 179 7.11 20.97 -3.17
CA SER A 179 7.35 22.23 -3.88
C SER A 179 7.55 23.41 -2.94
N VAL A 180 6.76 23.50 -1.86
CA VAL A 180 6.94 24.54 -0.85
C VAL A 180 8.27 24.38 -0.10
N LEU A 181 8.60 23.17 0.36
CA LEU A 181 9.83 22.92 1.11
C LEU A 181 11.08 23.16 0.26
N LEU A 182 11.07 22.69 -0.98
CA LEU A 182 12.17 22.91 -1.92
C LEU A 182 12.25 24.38 -2.35
N GLY A 183 11.12 25.02 -2.66
CA GLY A 183 11.07 26.42 -3.11
C GLY A 183 11.48 27.43 -2.05
N VAL A 184 11.10 27.23 -0.78
CA VAL A 184 11.49 28.09 0.34
C VAL A 184 13.00 28.02 0.63
N HIS A 185 13.61 26.85 0.45
CA HIS A 185 15.05 26.66 0.71
C HIS A 185 15.94 27.04 -0.49
N SER A 186 15.44 26.93 -1.72
CA SER A 186 16.25 27.21 -2.90
C SER A 186 16.63 28.70 -3.07
N GLY A 187 15.95 29.63 -2.40
CA GLY A 187 16.18 31.06 -2.65
C GLY A 187 16.33 31.34 -4.16
N ASN A 188 16.12 32.52 -4.65
CA ASN A 188 16.03 32.85 -6.08
C ASN A 188 17.19 32.38 -7.01
N ASP A 189 18.24 31.71 -6.51
CA ASP A 189 19.45 31.40 -7.28
C ASP A 189 19.91 29.93 -7.28
N LYS A 190 19.26 29.00 -6.55
CA LYS A 190 19.69 27.59 -6.55
C LYS A 190 18.65 26.68 -7.20
N THR A 191 18.99 26.17 -8.38
CA THR A 191 18.17 25.23 -9.14
C THR A 191 18.47 23.75 -8.83
N ASP A 192 19.60 23.44 -8.17
CA ASP A 192 20.07 22.07 -7.98
C ASP A 192 19.91 21.58 -6.53
N ILE A 193 19.32 20.40 -6.40
CA ILE A 193 19.21 19.67 -5.13
C ILE A 193 20.60 19.12 -4.76
N THR A 194 21.03 19.39 -3.52
CA THR A 194 22.35 19.04 -2.99
C THR A 194 22.24 18.20 -1.70
N PRO A 195 23.30 17.54 -1.24
CA PRO A 195 23.29 16.82 0.03
C PRO A 195 22.89 17.66 1.25
N ALA A 196 23.06 18.98 1.20
CA ALA A 196 22.62 19.90 2.26
C ALA A 196 21.08 19.91 2.43
N ASP A 197 20.35 19.55 1.40
CA ASP A 197 18.89 19.52 1.37
C ASP A 197 18.29 18.23 1.99
N ALA A 198 19.13 17.37 2.57
CA ALA A 198 18.68 16.13 3.25
C ALA A 198 17.60 16.38 4.32
N HIS A 199 17.67 17.53 5.02
CA HIS A 199 16.69 17.91 6.03
C HIS A 199 15.29 18.15 5.43
N ILE A 200 15.18 18.56 4.16
CA ILE A 200 13.92 18.75 3.45
C ILE A 200 13.23 17.39 3.26
N PHE A 201 13.98 16.41 2.78
CA PHE A 201 13.47 15.03 2.62
C PHE A 201 13.05 14.42 3.95
N ARG A 202 13.83 14.67 5.00
CA ARG A 202 13.47 14.26 6.36
C ARG A 202 12.15 14.87 6.80
N THR A 203 11.97 16.18 6.66
CA THR A 203 10.75 16.89 7.03
C THR A 203 9.56 16.37 6.21
N LEU A 204 9.72 16.23 4.90
CA LEU A 204 8.69 15.69 4.01
C LEU A 204 8.27 14.27 4.45
N THR A 205 9.24 13.41 4.73
CA THR A 205 8.99 12.03 5.17
C THR A 205 8.19 11.96 6.45
N PHE A 206 8.61 12.69 7.50
CA PHE A 206 7.88 12.69 8.76
C PHE A 206 6.51 13.33 8.66
N THR A 207 6.33 14.33 7.79
CA THR A 207 5.02 14.94 7.52
C THR A 207 4.08 13.91 6.84
N VAL A 208 4.56 13.22 5.82
CA VAL A 208 3.82 12.17 5.09
C VAL A 208 3.43 11.03 6.03
N VAL A 209 4.39 10.52 6.81
CA VAL A 209 4.13 9.42 7.76
C VAL A 209 3.20 9.87 8.88
N GLY A 210 3.36 11.07 9.41
CA GLY A 210 2.52 11.61 10.49
C GLY A 210 1.05 11.74 10.07
N ILE A 211 0.78 12.34 8.90
CA ILE A 211 -0.58 12.46 8.37
C ILE A 211 -1.14 11.09 8.00
N GLY A 212 -0.34 10.25 7.35
CA GLY A 212 -0.73 8.90 7.03
C GLY A 212 -1.11 8.09 8.26
N LEU A 213 -0.30 8.13 9.32
CA LEU A 213 -0.57 7.45 10.58
C LEU A 213 -1.87 7.94 11.24
N PHE A 214 -2.12 9.25 11.22
CA PHE A 214 -3.38 9.81 11.72
C PHE A 214 -4.59 9.22 10.96
N CYS A 215 -4.53 9.17 9.64
CA CYS A 215 -5.58 8.55 8.82
C CYS A 215 -5.75 7.04 9.13
N MET A 216 -4.63 6.32 9.36
CA MET A 216 -4.67 4.91 9.74
C MET A 216 -5.35 4.69 11.09
N ILE A 217 -5.09 5.55 12.08
CA ILE A 217 -5.77 5.50 13.39
C ILE A 217 -7.27 5.70 13.19
N MET A 218 -7.69 6.68 12.39
CA MET A 218 -9.11 6.89 12.07
C MET A 218 -9.75 5.67 11.42
N PHE A 219 -9.05 5.04 10.45
CA PHE A 219 -9.51 3.81 9.81
C PHE A 219 -9.68 2.67 10.82
N HIS A 220 -8.66 2.42 11.65
CA HIS A 220 -8.66 1.31 12.59
C HIS A 220 -9.69 1.47 13.72
N ILE A 221 -10.03 2.69 14.11
CA ILE A 221 -11.07 2.98 15.09
C ILE A 221 -12.47 2.95 14.45
N GLY A 222 -12.59 3.57 13.26
CA GLY A 222 -13.88 3.81 12.62
C GLY A 222 -14.47 2.60 11.89
N LEU A 223 -13.63 1.67 11.42
CA LEU A 223 -14.07 0.50 10.69
C LEU A 223 -14.07 -0.75 11.58
N LYS A 224 -15.21 -1.44 11.65
CA LYS A 224 -15.31 -2.77 12.26
C LYS A 224 -15.40 -3.83 11.16
N GLU A 225 -14.46 -4.77 11.18
CA GLU A 225 -14.52 -5.95 10.32
C GLU A 225 -15.42 -7.00 10.97
N SER A 226 -16.15 -7.77 10.16
CA SER A 226 -16.90 -8.91 10.66
C SER A 226 -15.97 -9.92 11.32
N THR A 227 -16.29 -10.33 12.55
CA THR A 227 -15.49 -11.30 13.31
C THR A 227 -15.89 -12.75 13.04
N LEU A 228 -16.75 -13.00 12.06
CA LEU A 228 -17.15 -14.36 11.72
C LEU A 228 -15.91 -15.17 11.30
N PRO A 229 -15.76 -16.41 11.79
CA PRO A 229 -14.69 -17.31 11.36
C PRO A 229 -14.71 -17.46 9.84
N ALA A 230 -13.52 -17.47 9.22
CA ALA A 230 -13.40 -17.64 7.77
C ALA A 230 -14.14 -18.91 7.29
N GLU A 231 -14.13 -19.99 8.08
CA GLU A 231 -14.86 -21.24 7.79
C GLU A 231 -16.36 -21.04 7.71
N GLU A 232 -16.94 -20.23 8.58
CA GLU A 232 -18.39 -19.97 8.58
C GLU A 232 -18.79 -19.08 7.41
N THR A 233 -17.98 -18.06 7.11
CA THR A 233 -18.18 -17.22 5.92
C THR A 233 -18.02 -18.04 4.65
N GLU A 234 -17.02 -18.93 4.59
CA GLU A 234 -16.75 -19.81 3.47
C GLU A 234 -17.84 -20.89 3.32
N HIS A 235 -18.31 -21.49 4.42
CA HIS A 235 -19.39 -22.44 4.41
C HIS A 235 -20.72 -21.81 3.97
N ARG A 236 -21.03 -20.59 4.41
CA ARG A 236 -22.20 -19.81 3.94
C ARG A 236 -22.10 -19.48 2.46
N LEU A 237 -20.90 -19.08 2.00
CA LEU A 237 -20.65 -18.81 0.59
C LEU A 237 -20.78 -20.07 -0.26
N GLN A 238 -20.24 -21.21 0.19
CA GLN A 238 -20.39 -22.51 -0.47
C GLN A 238 -21.83 -22.96 -0.53
N LEU A 239 -22.59 -22.81 0.55
CA LEU A 239 -24.03 -23.12 0.55
C LEU A 239 -24.81 -22.26 -0.45
N SER A 240 -24.53 -20.97 -0.50
CA SER A 240 -25.18 -20.05 -1.44
C SER A 240 -24.81 -20.35 -2.89
N LEU A 241 -23.56 -20.74 -3.14
CA LEU A 241 -23.05 -21.10 -4.48
C LEU A 241 -23.51 -22.49 -4.92
N THR A 242 -23.64 -23.44 -3.99
CA THR A 242 -24.19 -24.77 -4.26
C THR A 242 -25.69 -24.69 -4.56
N ALA A 243 -26.42 -23.86 -3.82
CA ALA A 243 -27.83 -23.58 -4.09
C ALA A 243 -28.05 -22.87 -5.45
N SER A 244 -27.06 -22.12 -5.92
CA SER A 244 -27.06 -21.43 -7.22
C SER A 244 -26.51 -22.29 -8.38
N GLY A 245 -26.07 -23.53 -8.14
CA GLY A 245 -25.54 -24.44 -9.19
C GLY A 245 -24.18 -24.00 -9.76
N LYS A 246 -23.49 -23.04 -9.16
CA LYS A 246 -22.21 -22.52 -9.64
C LYS A 246 -21.10 -22.69 -8.60
N LEU A 247 -20.04 -23.35 -9.03
CA LEU A 247 -18.63 -23.33 -8.60
C LEU A 247 -18.18 -24.40 -7.60
N LYS A 248 -17.41 -25.31 -8.17
CA LYS A 248 -16.40 -26.14 -7.49
C LYS A 248 -15.17 -25.27 -7.22
N ARG A 249 -14.69 -25.21 -5.99
CA ARG A 249 -13.49 -24.43 -5.60
C ARG A 249 -12.29 -24.79 -6.48
N MET A 250 -11.74 -23.83 -7.18
CA MET A 250 -10.56 -24.05 -8.01
C MET A 250 -9.31 -24.18 -7.15
N THR A 251 -8.54 -25.24 -7.38
CA THR A 251 -7.23 -25.40 -6.77
C THR A 251 -6.26 -24.43 -7.44
N TRP A 252 -5.28 -23.88 -6.70
CA TRP A 252 -4.27 -22.94 -7.24
C TRP A 252 -3.59 -23.46 -8.52
N LYS A 253 -3.35 -24.80 -8.63
CA LYS A 253 -2.81 -25.44 -9.84
C LYS A 253 -3.74 -25.31 -11.05
N LYS A 254 -5.06 -25.45 -10.84
CA LYS A 254 -6.05 -25.24 -11.90
C LYS A 254 -6.14 -23.79 -12.32
N PHE A 255 -6.04 -22.87 -11.33
CA PHE A 255 -6.05 -21.43 -11.60
C PHE A 255 -4.86 -21.01 -12.49
N LEU A 256 -3.67 -21.54 -12.24
CA LEU A 256 -2.48 -21.30 -13.08
C LEU A 256 -2.57 -21.97 -14.48
N LEU A 257 -3.44 -22.92 -14.68
CA LEU A 257 -3.67 -23.54 -15.99
C LEU A 257 -4.76 -22.81 -16.81
N GLU A 258 -5.50 -21.89 -16.17
CA GLU A 258 -6.55 -21.14 -16.85
C GLU A 258 -5.96 -20.03 -17.72
N LYS A 259 -6.37 -20.04 -18.99
CA LYS A 259 -5.91 -19.05 -19.99
C LYS A 259 -6.33 -17.63 -19.63
N GLU A 260 -7.50 -17.46 -19.02
CA GLU A 260 -8.07 -16.20 -18.60
C GLU A 260 -7.21 -15.51 -17.52
N PHE A 261 -6.55 -16.29 -16.65
CA PHE A 261 -5.61 -15.75 -15.64
C PHE A 261 -4.48 -14.98 -16.32
N TYR A 262 -3.84 -15.57 -17.34
CA TYR A 262 -2.73 -14.91 -18.03
C TYR A 262 -3.19 -13.71 -18.84
N GLN A 263 -4.39 -13.76 -19.43
CA GLN A 263 -4.97 -12.62 -20.13
C GLN A 263 -5.21 -11.44 -19.18
N CYS A 264 -5.82 -11.68 -18.01
CA CYS A 264 -6.02 -10.66 -16.99
C CYS A 264 -4.69 -10.12 -16.45
N ALA A 265 -3.72 -11.01 -16.20
CA ALA A 265 -2.39 -10.62 -15.72
C ALA A 265 -1.67 -9.73 -16.74
N LEU A 266 -1.71 -10.06 -18.03
CA LEU A 266 -1.13 -9.25 -19.11
C LEU A 266 -1.81 -7.88 -19.23
N ILE A 267 -3.14 -7.84 -19.24
CA ILE A 267 -3.88 -6.58 -19.27
C ILE A 267 -3.50 -5.69 -18.08
N TRP A 268 -3.48 -6.27 -16.88
CA TRP A 268 -3.07 -5.54 -15.68
C TRP A 268 -1.63 -5.04 -15.76
N MET A 269 -0.70 -5.87 -16.20
CA MET A 269 0.70 -5.52 -16.37
C MET A 269 0.86 -4.35 -17.35
N PHE A 270 0.26 -4.43 -18.54
CA PHE A 270 0.35 -3.36 -19.53
C PHE A 270 -0.31 -2.06 -19.05
N THR A 271 -1.46 -2.15 -18.38
CA THR A 271 -2.11 -0.98 -17.79
C THR A 271 -1.20 -0.31 -16.76
N ARG A 272 -0.54 -1.09 -15.90
CA ARG A 272 0.42 -0.55 -14.90
C ARG A 272 1.65 0.06 -15.55
N VAL A 273 2.20 -0.56 -16.60
CA VAL A 273 3.33 0.00 -17.36
C VAL A 273 2.96 1.34 -17.98
N ILE A 274 1.80 1.42 -18.65
CA ILE A 274 1.31 2.66 -19.24
C ILE A 274 1.18 3.76 -18.18
N LEU A 275 0.50 3.46 -17.05
CA LEU A 275 0.32 4.42 -15.97
C LEU A 275 1.66 4.88 -15.37
N ASN A 276 2.61 3.97 -15.16
CA ASN A 276 3.91 4.32 -14.60
C ASN A 276 4.73 5.17 -15.57
N VAL A 277 4.71 4.86 -16.87
CA VAL A 277 5.43 5.66 -17.88
C VAL A 277 4.83 7.07 -17.98
N THR A 278 3.49 7.19 -17.97
CA THR A 278 2.83 8.51 -18.04
C THR A 278 2.95 9.34 -16.77
N GLN A 279 3.34 8.75 -15.64
CA GLN A 279 3.60 9.49 -14.39
C GLN A 279 5.03 10.05 -14.30
N VAL A 280 5.94 9.59 -15.16
CA VAL A 280 7.35 10.00 -15.16
C VAL A 280 7.61 11.21 -16.09
N GLU A 281 6.67 11.54 -16.98
CA GLU A 281 6.68 12.76 -17.76
C GLU A 281 6.03 13.94 -16.99
#